data_3788aebfebb416f49bf30c6926d07344
#
_entry.id   3788aebfebb416f49bf30c6926d07344
#
_cell.length_a   1.000
_cell.length_b   1.000
_cell.length_c   1.000
_cell.angle_alpha   90.00
_cell.angle_beta   90.00
_cell.angle_gamma   90.00
#
_symmetry.space_group_name_H-M   'P 1'
#
loop_
_entity.id
_entity.type
_entity.pdbx_description
1 polymer ?
#
loop_
_entity_poly.entity_id
_entity_poly.type
_entity_poly.pdbx_seq_one_letter_code
_entity_poly.pdbx_strand_id
1 'polypeptide(L)'
;LEVHRRAYRGSIVNSFMEIFTLVTGVIYIILEIRQKNLMWVVGILTSIAAMWVFFRQGLYASFGLNTYYLVTSVVGLWQWRRDIDRISQDGAAHDDGTVRLKHLSLKTVAVSALAVVAGTLVLAMVMEHLENPMSYLDSAVAVLSAVATWWLVRCYIQQWWLWIAADTVSTVLCASQGLWWMAALYAAYAVSAIIGYIHWKKHGRYIG
;
A
#
# COMPACT_ATOMS: atom_id res chain seq x y z
N LEU A 1 18.02 -24.70 -29.48
CA LEU A 1 18.43 -24.91 -28.07
C LEU A 1 18.52 -23.60 -27.27
N GLU A 2 19.07 -22.51 -27.86
CA GLU A 2 19.19 -21.22 -27.16
C GLU A 2 17.84 -20.52 -26.91
N VAL A 3 16.90 -20.56 -27.85
CA VAL A 3 15.58 -20.01 -27.74
C VAL A 3 14.78 -20.71 -26.62
N HIS A 4 14.86 -22.04 -26.52
CA HIS A 4 14.26 -22.81 -25.44
C HIS A 4 14.86 -22.50 -24.06
N ARG A 5 16.17 -22.29 -23.98
CA ARG A 5 16.84 -21.89 -22.74
C ARG A 5 16.45 -20.49 -22.31
N ARG A 6 16.27 -19.53 -23.22
CA ARG A 6 15.80 -18.17 -22.90
C ARG A 6 14.35 -18.17 -22.41
N ALA A 7 13.47 -18.91 -23.07
CA ALA A 7 12.07 -19.03 -22.66
C ALA A 7 11.94 -19.70 -21.28
N TYR A 8 12.69 -20.79 -21.04
CA TYR A 8 12.69 -21.49 -19.74
C TYR A 8 13.28 -20.63 -18.61
N ARG A 9 14.37 -19.89 -18.89
CA ARG A 9 14.97 -18.94 -17.92
C ARG A 9 14.03 -17.78 -17.62
N GLY A 10 13.29 -17.27 -18.61
CA GLY A 10 12.26 -16.24 -18.42
C GLY A 10 11.11 -16.73 -17.55
N SER A 11 10.64 -17.96 -17.75
CA SER A 11 9.57 -18.56 -16.95
C SER A 11 9.98 -18.74 -15.47
N ILE A 12 11.20 -19.24 -15.21
CA ILE A 12 11.70 -19.41 -13.84
C ILE A 12 11.85 -18.06 -13.13
N VAL A 13 12.39 -17.04 -13.82
CA VAL A 13 12.55 -15.70 -13.26
C VAL A 13 11.18 -15.10 -12.93
N ASN A 14 10.19 -15.25 -13.80
CA ASN A 14 8.83 -14.76 -13.56
C ASN A 14 8.20 -15.45 -12.34
N SER A 15 8.27 -16.79 -12.26
CA SER A 15 7.73 -17.53 -11.11
C SER A 15 8.44 -17.16 -9.80
N PHE A 16 9.76 -16.97 -9.83
CA PHE A 16 10.50 -16.50 -8.65
C PHE A 16 10.03 -15.10 -8.21
N MET A 17 9.87 -14.17 -9.16
CA MET A 17 9.38 -12.80 -8.86
C MET A 17 7.96 -12.80 -8.32
N GLU A 18 7.09 -13.66 -8.84
CA GLU A 18 5.70 -13.81 -8.32
C GLU A 18 5.70 -14.32 -6.88
N ILE A 19 6.46 -15.38 -6.58
CA ILE A 19 6.58 -15.93 -5.22
C ILE A 19 7.21 -14.89 -4.28
N PHE A 20 8.27 -14.22 -4.73
CA PHE A 20 8.93 -13.17 -3.94
C PHE A 20 7.96 -12.03 -3.61
N THR A 21 7.20 -11.55 -4.58
CA THR A 21 6.20 -10.48 -4.38
C THR A 21 5.09 -10.93 -3.43
N LEU A 22 4.61 -12.17 -3.56
CA LEU A 22 3.59 -12.72 -2.66
C LEU A 22 4.11 -12.80 -1.21
N VAL A 23 5.28 -13.38 -1.02
CA VAL A 23 5.88 -13.55 0.33
C VAL A 23 6.17 -12.20 0.98
N THR A 24 6.78 -11.28 0.25
CA THR A 24 7.07 -9.93 0.77
C THR A 24 5.80 -9.15 1.06
N GLY A 25 4.74 -9.29 0.24
CA GLY A 25 3.44 -8.70 0.47
C GLY A 25 2.78 -9.22 1.76
N VAL A 26 2.80 -10.53 1.98
CA VAL A 26 2.27 -11.13 3.23
C VAL A 26 3.06 -10.65 4.45
N ILE A 27 4.39 -10.64 4.37
CA ILE A 27 5.25 -10.11 5.45
C ILE A 27 4.93 -8.65 5.73
N TYR A 28 4.79 -7.82 4.68
CA TYR A 28 4.44 -6.42 4.81
C TYR A 28 3.12 -6.22 5.58
N ILE A 29 2.06 -6.94 5.21
CA ILE A 29 0.75 -6.86 5.87
C ILE A 29 0.84 -7.28 7.35
N ILE A 30 1.55 -8.36 7.66
CA ILE A 30 1.73 -8.81 9.05
C ILE A 30 2.46 -7.73 9.88
N LEU A 31 3.49 -7.13 9.32
CA LEU A 31 4.24 -6.06 9.96
C LEU A 31 3.40 -4.78 10.11
N GLU A 32 2.53 -4.47 9.14
CA GLU A 32 1.60 -3.36 9.18
C GLU A 32 0.56 -3.54 10.29
N ILE A 33 -0.08 -4.70 10.36
CA ILE A 33 -1.03 -5.04 11.43
C ILE A 33 -0.39 -4.87 12.80
N ARG A 34 0.85 -5.35 12.96
CA ARG A 34 1.62 -5.24 14.20
C ARG A 34 2.30 -3.87 14.41
N GLN A 35 2.14 -2.94 13.51
CA GLN A 35 2.77 -1.61 13.49
C GLN A 35 4.30 -1.64 13.72
N LYS A 36 4.99 -2.60 13.09
CA LYS A 36 6.45 -2.72 13.21
C LYS A 36 7.16 -1.86 12.14
N ASN A 37 8.15 -1.05 12.57
CA ASN A 37 8.92 -0.17 11.66
C ASN A 37 9.59 -0.92 10.50
N LEU A 38 9.83 -2.22 10.66
CA LEU A 38 10.43 -3.06 9.62
C LEU A 38 9.59 -3.09 8.33
N MET A 39 8.25 -2.89 8.41
CA MET A 39 7.41 -2.81 7.22
C MET A 39 7.87 -1.73 6.24
N TRP A 40 8.31 -0.57 6.75
CA TRP A 40 8.81 0.52 5.90
C TRP A 40 10.12 0.15 5.19
N VAL A 41 10.99 -0.62 5.86
CA VAL A 41 12.22 -1.14 5.23
C VAL A 41 11.88 -2.12 4.11
N VAL A 42 10.92 -3.02 4.34
CA VAL A 42 10.41 -3.94 3.31
C VAL A 42 9.80 -3.12 2.15
N GLY A 43 9.00 -2.09 2.45
CA GLY A 43 8.41 -1.19 1.45
C GLY A 43 9.47 -0.47 0.60
N ILE A 44 10.54 0.03 1.20
CA ILE A 44 11.67 0.66 0.48
C ILE A 44 12.31 -0.34 -0.49
N LEU A 45 12.66 -1.53 -0.01
CA LEU A 45 13.34 -2.53 -0.82
C LEU A 45 12.47 -3.03 -1.98
N THR A 46 11.18 -3.30 -1.72
CA THR A 46 10.25 -3.74 -2.76
C THR A 46 9.98 -2.65 -3.78
N SER A 47 9.83 -1.38 -3.35
CA SER A 47 9.64 -0.26 -4.27
C SER A 47 10.84 -0.04 -5.18
N ILE A 48 12.07 -0.11 -4.66
CA ILE A 48 13.29 0.01 -5.48
C ILE A 48 13.37 -1.12 -6.52
N ALA A 49 13.12 -2.37 -6.10
CA ALA A 49 13.12 -3.51 -7.01
C ALA A 49 12.05 -3.38 -8.11
N ALA A 50 10.84 -2.98 -7.74
CA ALA A 50 9.74 -2.76 -8.67
C ALA A 50 10.03 -1.62 -9.65
N MET A 51 10.57 -0.50 -9.16
CA MET A 51 10.98 0.64 -10.02
C MET A 51 11.99 0.21 -11.08
N TRP A 52 12.99 -0.59 -10.71
CA TRP A 52 13.96 -1.12 -11.66
C TRP A 52 13.29 -1.96 -12.76
N VAL A 53 12.39 -2.88 -12.38
CA VAL A 53 11.67 -3.74 -13.33
C VAL A 53 10.78 -2.91 -14.26
N PHE A 54 9.96 -1.99 -13.72
CA PHE A 54 9.03 -1.19 -14.50
C PHE A 54 9.75 -0.20 -15.44
N PHE A 55 10.84 0.37 -14.99
CA PHE A 55 11.69 1.22 -15.87
C PHE A 55 12.21 0.44 -17.07
N ARG A 56 12.73 -0.79 -16.84
CA ARG A 56 13.22 -1.67 -17.90
C ARG A 56 12.13 -2.12 -18.88
N GLN A 57 10.89 -2.21 -18.44
CA GLN A 57 9.73 -2.59 -19.25
C GLN A 57 9.03 -1.40 -19.92
N GLY A 58 9.46 -0.15 -19.65
CA GLY A 58 8.81 1.05 -20.18
C GLY A 58 7.46 1.36 -19.54
N LEU A 59 7.16 0.77 -18.37
CA LEU A 59 5.90 0.95 -17.64
C LEU A 59 5.99 2.16 -16.70
N TYR A 60 6.00 3.36 -17.28
CA TYR A 60 6.27 4.60 -16.55
C TYR A 60 5.20 4.97 -15.51
N ALA A 61 3.93 4.60 -15.72
CA ALA A 61 2.89 4.81 -14.73
C ALA A 61 3.14 3.99 -13.45
N SER A 62 3.48 2.70 -13.61
CA SER A 62 3.85 1.82 -12.49
C SER A 62 5.14 2.26 -11.82
N PHE A 63 6.11 2.76 -12.58
CA PHE A 63 7.33 3.38 -12.05
C PHE A 63 6.99 4.59 -11.17
N GLY A 64 6.11 5.49 -11.61
CA GLY A 64 5.67 6.66 -10.87
C GLY A 64 4.97 6.29 -9.56
N LEU A 65 4.08 5.29 -9.59
CA LEU A 65 3.39 4.79 -8.39
C LEU A 65 4.39 4.20 -7.38
N ASN A 66 5.37 3.43 -7.83
CA ASN A 66 6.40 2.87 -6.94
C ASN A 66 7.36 3.94 -6.41
N THR A 67 7.59 5.02 -7.17
CA THR A 67 8.30 6.20 -6.66
C THR A 67 7.53 6.83 -5.48
N TYR A 68 6.21 6.97 -5.60
CA TYR A 68 5.37 7.42 -4.49
C TYR A 68 5.47 6.50 -3.27
N TYR A 69 5.41 5.17 -3.45
CA TYR A 69 5.55 4.21 -2.34
C TYR A 69 6.95 4.25 -1.71
N LEU A 70 7.99 4.46 -2.49
CA LEU A 70 9.34 4.65 -1.96
C LEU A 70 9.42 5.90 -1.06
N VAL A 71 8.94 7.04 -1.55
CA VAL A 71 8.94 8.30 -0.79
C VAL A 71 8.12 8.16 0.50
N THR A 72 6.91 7.61 0.42
CA THR A 72 6.05 7.42 1.59
C THR A 72 6.63 6.44 2.59
N SER A 73 7.35 5.40 2.13
CA SER A 73 8.04 4.44 3.01
C SER A 73 9.20 5.10 3.76
N VAL A 74 9.99 5.96 3.11
CA VAL A 74 11.05 6.74 3.78
C VAL A 74 10.47 7.70 4.80
N VAL A 75 9.42 8.45 4.44
CA VAL A 75 8.72 9.38 5.35
C VAL A 75 8.09 8.63 6.52
N GLY A 76 7.45 7.48 6.25
CA GLY A 76 6.83 6.64 7.28
C GLY A 76 7.85 6.10 8.28
N LEU A 77 8.97 5.58 7.79
CA LEU A 77 10.07 5.11 8.63
C LEU A 77 10.62 6.22 9.54
N TRP A 78 10.86 7.40 8.97
CA TRP A 78 11.35 8.55 9.73
C TRP A 78 10.33 9.03 10.77
N GLN A 79 9.05 9.16 10.39
CA GLN A 79 8.01 9.65 11.28
C GLN A 79 7.74 8.66 12.43
N TRP A 80 7.65 7.35 12.13
CA TRP A 80 7.41 6.35 13.16
C TRP A 80 8.57 6.20 14.13
N ARG A 81 9.83 6.34 13.68
CA ARG A 81 10.99 6.39 14.56
C ARG A 81 10.92 7.60 15.48
N ARG A 82 10.66 8.78 14.94
CA ARG A 82 10.52 10.01 15.71
C ARG A 82 9.41 9.94 16.76
N ASP A 83 8.27 9.32 16.43
CA ASP A 83 7.16 9.13 17.35
C ASP A 83 7.56 8.18 18.50
N ILE A 84 8.36 7.13 18.24
CA ILE A 84 8.90 6.22 19.25
C ILE A 84 9.87 6.97 20.18
N ASP A 85 10.81 7.72 19.62
CA ASP A 85 11.81 8.45 20.40
C ASP A 85 11.16 9.45 21.36
N ARG A 86 10.10 10.14 20.92
CA ARG A 86 9.33 11.05 21.77
C ARG A 86 8.66 10.33 22.94
N ILE A 87 7.98 9.21 22.68
CA ILE A 87 7.30 8.41 23.71
C ILE A 87 8.30 7.89 24.74
N SER A 88 9.49 7.48 24.29
CA SER A 88 10.57 7.00 25.17
C SER A 88 11.13 8.11 26.07
N GLN A 89 11.19 9.35 25.56
CA GLN A 89 11.64 10.52 26.35
C GLN A 89 10.61 10.94 27.41
N ASP A 90 9.31 10.75 27.14
CA ASP A 90 8.24 11.05 28.10
C ASP A 90 8.09 10.00 29.21
N GLY A 91 9.02 9.04 29.31
CA GLY A 91 9.08 8.03 30.37
C GLY A 91 7.97 6.97 30.31
N ALA A 92 7.19 6.96 29.22
CA ALA A 92 6.23 5.89 28.99
C ALA A 92 7.00 4.62 28.57
N ALA A 93 6.95 3.58 29.40
CA ALA A 93 7.53 2.29 29.07
C ALA A 93 7.03 1.85 27.70
N HIS A 94 7.97 1.58 26.80
CA HIS A 94 7.66 1.08 25.46
C HIS A 94 7.13 -0.35 25.59
N ASP A 95 5.81 -0.48 25.70
CA ASP A 95 5.14 -1.78 25.60
C ASP A 95 5.22 -2.22 24.14
N ASP A 96 6.01 -3.25 23.86
CA ASP A 96 6.31 -3.75 22.50
C ASP A 96 5.07 -4.25 21.73
N GLY A 97 3.91 -4.29 22.37
CA GLY A 97 2.61 -4.65 21.78
C GLY A 97 1.65 -3.48 21.54
N THR A 98 1.96 -2.27 22.00
CA THR A 98 1.03 -1.13 21.90
C THR A 98 1.06 -0.50 20.50
N VAL A 99 -0.11 -0.42 19.86
CA VAL A 99 -0.32 0.26 18.59
C VAL A 99 -0.51 1.77 18.84
N ARG A 100 0.25 2.60 18.17
CA ARG A 100 0.18 4.06 18.28
C ARG A 100 -0.92 4.59 17.36
N LEU A 101 -1.83 5.38 17.91
CA LEU A 101 -2.91 6.03 17.17
C LEU A 101 -2.82 7.54 17.30
N LYS A 102 -3.24 8.26 16.26
CA LYS A 102 -3.43 9.71 16.26
C LYS A 102 -4.89 10.05 15.91
N HIS A 103 -5.35 11.18 16.44
CA HIS A 103 -6.69 11.66 16.14
C HIS A 103 -6.80 12.20 14.71
N LEU A 104 -7.77 11.70 13.97
CA LEU A 104 -8.09 12.19 12.63
C LEU A 104 -8.98 13.41 12.73
N SER A 105 -8.54 14.56 12.21
CA SER A 105 -9.32 15.79 12.20
C SER A 105 -10.31 15.81 11.03
N LEU A 106 -11.46 16.47 11.21
CA LEU A 106 -12.45 16.66 10.15
C LEU A 106 -11.86 17.40 8.94
N LYS A 107 -10.94 18.34 9.19
CA LYS A 107 -10.21 19.05 8.12
C LYS A 107 -9.37 18.05 7.27
N THR A 108 -8.68 17.12 7.90
CA THR A 108 -7.91 16.09 7.20
C THR A 108 -8.82 15.20 6.35
N VAL A 109 -9.98 14.81 6.88
CA VAL A 109 -10.98 14.03 6.12
C VAL A 109 -11.44 14.80 4.88
N ALA A 110 -11.83 16.06 5.04
CA ALA A 110 -12.32 16.89 3.94
C ALA A 110 -11.25 17.10 2.85
N VAL A 111 -10.01 17.40 3.25
CA VAL A 111 -8.88 17.55 2.32
C VAL A 111 -8.58 16.23 1.60
N SER A 112 -8.61 15.11 2.31
CA SER A 112 -8.39 13.79 1.72
C SER A 112 -9.51 13.40 0.73
N ALA A 113 -10.77 13.69 1.07
CA ALA A 113 -11.89 13.45 0.16
C ALA A 113 -11.77 14.28 -1.13
N LEU A 114 -11.41 15.56 -1.00
CA LEU A 114 -11.13 16.42 -2.16
C LEU A 114 -9.95 15.86 -2.98
N ALA A 115 -8.88 15.43 -2.33
CA ALA A 115 -7.73 14.82 -2.99
C ALA A 115 -8.08 13.53 -3.75
N VAL A 116 -8.97 12.69 -3.19
CA VAL A 116 -9.47 11.49 -3.88
C VAL A 116 -10.25 11.87 -5.13
N VAL A 117 -11.18 12.81 -5.05
CA VAL A 117 -11.99 13.23 -6.20
C VAL A 117 -11.11 13.88 -7.28
N ALA A 118 -10.35 14.89 -6.91
CA ALA A 118 -9.49 15.61 -7.85
C ALA A 118 -8.38 14.71 -8.43
N GLY A 119 -7.74 13.91 -7.58
CA GLY A 119 -6.69 12.98 -7.99
C GLY A 119 -7.20 11.89 -8.94
N THR A 120 -8.40 11.37 -8.71
CA THR A 120 -9.05 10.40 -9.62
C THR A 120 -9.27 11.01 -11.01
N LEU A 121 -9.81 12.23 -11.07
CA LEU A 121 -10.05 12.91 -12.35
C LEU A 121 -8.74 13.20 -13.08
N VAL A 122 -7.75 13.73 -12.36
CA VAL A 122 -6.43 14.02 -12.96
C VAL A 122 -5.74 12.73 -13.43
N LEU A 123 -5.76 11.67 -12.63
CA LEU A 123 -5.13 10.40 -13.00
C LEU A 123 -5.80 9.78 -14.23
N ALA A 124 -7.13 9.77 -14.26
CA ALA A 124 -7.88 9.25 -15.40
C ALA A 124 -7.57 10.03 -16.68
N MET A 125 -7.56 11.38 -16.63
CA MET A 125 -7.19 12.22 -17.77
C MET A 125 -5.74 12.02 -18.25
N VAL A 126 -4.79 11.88 -17.32
CA VAL A 126 -3.39 11.59 -17.65
C VAL A 126 -3.25 10.23 -18.33
N MET A 127 -3.92 9.20 -17.81
CA MET A 127 -3.88 7.86 -18.42
C MET A 127 -4.52 7.84 -19.80
N GLU A 128 -5.61 8.55 -20.00
CA GLU A 128 -6.25 8.71 -21.31
C GLU A 128 -5.31 9.39 -22.31
N HIS A 129 -4.62 10.45 -21.89
CA HIS A 129 -3.64 11.15 -22.75
C HIS A 129 -2.41 10.28 -23.11
N LEU A 130 -2.05 9.34 -22.24
CA LEU A 130 -0.97 8.38 -22.49
C LEU A 130 -1.41 7.14 -23.29
N GLU A 131 -2.58 7.19 -23.91
CA GLU A 131 -3.17 6.07 -24.69
C GLU A 131 -3.26 4.75 -23.89
N ASN A 132 -3.28 4.85 -22.58
CA ASN A 132 -3.46 3.72 -21.66
C ASN A 132 -4.68 4.00 -20.75
N PRO A 133 -5.90 3.89 -21.30
CA PRO A 133 -7.10 4.28 -20.58
C PRO A 133 -7.30 3.38 -19.35
N MET A 134 -7.15 3.98 -18.20
CA MET A 134 -7.51 3.40 -16.92
C MET A 134 -8.96 3.77 -16.63
N SER A 135 -9.78 2.81 -16.20
CA SER A 135 -11.15 3.14 -15.82
C SER A 135 -11.15 4.17 -14.67
N TYR A 136 -12.20 4.98 -14.56
CA TYR A 136 -12.35 5.90 -13.43
C TYR A 136 -12.31 5.17 -12.09
N LEU A 137 -12.82 3.93 -12.04
CA LEU A 137 -12.78 3.10 -10.83
C LEU A 137 -11.36 2.65 -10.49
N ASP A 138 -10.55 2.24 -11.48
CA ASP A 138 -9.14 1.89 -11.25
C ASP A 138 -8.35 3.10 -10.77
N SER A 139 -8.59 4.27 -11.38
CA SER A 139 -7.99 5.53 -10.96
C SER A 139 -8.40 5.91 -9.53
N ALA A 140 -9.67 5.73 -9.18
CA ALA A 140 -10.18 5.98 -7.83
C ALA A 140 -9.53 5.05 -6.80
N VAL A 141 -9.43 3.75 -7.10
CA VAL A 141 -8.75 2.77 -6.24
C VAL A 141 -7.27 3.17 -6.04
N ALA A 142 -6.56 3.55 -7.10
CA ALA A 142 -5.16 3.95 -7.00
C ALA A 142 -4.97 5.18 -6.10
N VAL A 143 -5.80 6.21 -6.27
CA VAL A 143 -5.73 7.44 -5.44
C VAL A 143 -6.17 7.15 -4.00
N LEU A 144 -7.22 6.33 -3.81
CA LEU A 144 -7.68 5.93 -2.48
C LEU A 144 -6.59 5.17 -1.72
N SER A 145 -5.87 4.25 -2.39
CA SER A 145 -4.73 3.52 -1.84
C SER A 145 -3.57 4.46 -1.47
N ALA A 146 -3.32 5.49 -2.28
CA ALA A 146 -2.32 6.51 -1.96
C ALA A 146 -2.70 7.30 -0.69
N VAL A 147 -3.97 7.70 -0.56
CA VAL A 147 -4.46 8.37 0.66
C VAL A 147 -4.42 7.44 1.86
N ALA A 148 -4.78 6.16 1.70
CA ALA A 148 -4.70 5.15 2.76
C ALA A 148 -3.26 5.00 3.27
N THR A 149 -2.28 4.91 2.36
CA THR A 149 -0.85 4.86 2.71
C THR A 149 -0.40 6.12 3.46
N TRP A 150 -0.88 7.31 3.06
CA TRP A 150 -0.59 8.54 3.78
C TRP A 150 -1.18 8.55 5.19
N TRP A 151 -2.42 8.06 5.35
CA TRP A 151 -3.03 7.92 6.68
C TRP A 151 -2.33 6.88 7.56
N LEU A 152 -1.80 5.81 6.95
CA LEU A 152 -0.96 4.82 7.63
C LEU A 152 0.32 5.47 8.18
N VAL A 153 1.02 6.29 7.39
CA VAL A 153 2.19 7.08 7.83
C VAL A 153 1.83 7.91 9.07
N ARG A 154 0.62 8.49 9.10
CA ARG A 154 0.12 9.34 10.20
C ARG A 154 -0.46 8.55 11.38
N CYS A 155 -0.44 7.22 11.35
CA CYS A 155 -1.02 6.35 12.39
C CYS A 155 -2.53 6.59 12.62
N TYR A 156 -3.29 6.95 11.58
CA TYR A 156 -4.74 7.04 11.67
C TYR A 156 -5.38 5.66 11.51
N ILE A 157 -6.12 5.19 12.51
CA ILE A 157 -6.80 3.88 12.43
C ILE A 157 -7.78 3.79 11.26
N GLN A 158 -8.33 4.91 10.84
CA GLN A 158 -9.30 5.00 9.75
C GLN A 158 -8.70 4.63 8.38
N GLN A 159 -7.38 4.56 8.24
CA GLN A 159 -6.73 4.07 7.04
C GLN A 159 -7.21 2.66 6.64
N TRP A 160 -7.55 1.82 7.61
CA TRP A 160 -8.09 0.49 7.35
C TRP A 160 -9.41 0.48 6.60
N TRP A 161 -10.28 1.49 6.83
CA TRP A 161 -11.52 1.65 6.07
C TRP A 161 -11.26 1.96 4.60
N LEU A 162 -10.22 2.73 4.31
CA LEU A 162 -9.83 3.04 2.93
C LEU A 162 -9.31 1.79 2.22
N TRP A 163 -8.51 0.97 2.91
CA TRP A 163 -8.06 -0.32 2.38
C TRP A 163 -9.21 -1.29 2.14
N ILE A 164 -10.12 -1.45 3.10
CA ILE A 164 -11.32 -2.29 2.93
C ILE A 164 -12.11 -1.84 1.70
N ALA A 165 -12.33 -0.54 1.51
CA ALA A 165 -13.05 -0.01 0.36
C ALA A 165 -12.29 -0.26 -0.96
N ALA A 166 -10.99 0.07 -1.02
CA ALA A 166 -10.15 -0.11 -2.20
C ALA A 166 -10.09 -1.59 -2.64
N ASP A 167 -9.82 -2.49 -1.69
CA ASP A 167 -9.68 -3.93 -1.98
C ASP A 167 -11.01 -4.57 -2.34
N THR A 168 -12.12 -4.12 -1.74
CA THR A 168 -13.47 -4.61 -2.11
C THR A 168 -13.82 -4.19 -3.55
N VAL A 169 -13.57 -2.93 -3.91
CA VAL A 169 -13.80 -2.46 -5.29
C VAL A 169 -12.90 -3.22 -6.26
N SER A 170 -11.62 -3.41 -5.94
CA SER A 170 -10.68 -4.19 -6.76
C SER A 170 -11.12 -5.65 -6.93
N THR A 171 -11.66 -6.26 -5.86
CA THR A 171 -12.22 -7.62 -5.91
C THR A 171 -13.35 -7.72 -6.93
N VAL A 172 -14.31 -6.78 -6.87
CA VAL A 172 -15.45 -6.74 -7.79
C VAL A 172 -15.00 -6.49 -9.23
N LEU A 173 -14.07 -5.53 -9.44
CA LEU A 173 -13.54 -5.23 -10.76
C LEU A 173 -12.83 -6.43 -11.38
N CYS A 174 -11.94 -7.09 -10.63
CA CYS A 174 -11.23 -8.26 -11.12
C CYS A 174 -12.17 -9.43 -11.41
N ALA A 175 -13.18 -9.67 -10.56
CA ALA A 175 -14.17 -10.71 -10.76
C ALA A 175 -15.01 -10.44 -12.01
N SER A 176 -15.42 -9.19 -12.24
CA SER A 176 -16.19 -8.81 -13.43
C SER A 176 -15.42 -8.99 -14.75
N GLN A 177 -14.09 -8.95 -14.69
CA GLN A 177 -13.19 -9.19 -15.82
C GLN A 177 -12.76 -10.66 -15.95
N GLY A 178 -13.26 -11.57 -15.10
CA GLY A 178 -12.88 -12.98 -15.09
C GLY A 178 -11.51 -13.27 -14.49
N LEU A 179 -10.89 -12.30 -13.84
CA LEU A 179 -9.56 -12.40 -13.21
C LEU A 179 -9.67 -12.97 -11.79
N TRP A 180 -10.12 -14.22 -11.69
CA TRP A 180 -10.48 -14.86 -10.41
C TRP A 180 -9.35 -14.93 -9.38
N TRP A 181 -8.10 -15.17 -9.82
CA TRP A 181 -6.95 -15.20 -8.92
C TRP A 181 -6.64 -13.83 -8.32
N MET A 182 -6.76 -12.77 -9.11
CA MET A 182 -6.60 -11.39 -8.63
C MET A 182 -7.76 -11.00 -7.70
N ALA A 183 -8.99 -11.38 -8.05
CA ALA A 183 -10.14 -11.15 -7.18
C ALA A 183 -9.96 -11.84 -5.82
N ALA A 184 -9.50 -13.10 -5.80
CA ALA A 184 -9.20 -13.81 -4.55
C ALA A 184 -8.09 -13.12 -3.72
N LEU A 185 -7.06 -12.59 -4.38
CA LEU A 185 -5.98 -11.85 -3.71
C LEU A 185 -6.51 -10.58 -3.05
N TYR A 186 -7.28 -9.75 -3.77
CA TYR A 186 -7.87 -8.53 -3.20
C TYR A 186 -8.89 -8.82 -2.10
N ALA A 187 -9.67 -9.90 -2.23
CA ALA A 187 -10.54 -10.36 -1.15
C ALA A 187 -9.74 -10.73 0.12
N ALA A 188 -8.60 -11.40 -0.03
CA ALA A 188 -7.70 -11.69 1.08
C ALA A 188 -7.13 -10.41 1.71
N TYR A 189 -6.81 -9.39 0.90
CA TYR A 189 -6.36 -8.09 1.40
C TYR A 189 -7.47 -7.37 2.17
N ALA A 190 -8.71 -7.36 1.68
CA ALA A 190 -9.86 -6.80 2.39
C ALA A 190 -10.06 -7.48 3.75
N VAL A 191 -9.97 -8.81 3.82
CA VAL A 191 -10.02 -9.57 5.09
C VAL A 191 -8.87 -9.18 6.01
N SER A 192 -7.66 -9.07 5.48
CA SER A 192 -6.48 -8.63 6.26
C SER A 192 -6.64 -7.22 6.81
N ALA A 193 -7.26 -6.31 6.06
CA ALA A 193 -7.57 -4.95 6.50
C ALA A 193 -8.59 -4.93 7.64
N ILE A 194 -9.59 -5.80 7.60
CA ILE A 194 -10.55 -5.98 8.72
C ILE A 194 -9.81 -6.47 9.97
N ILE A 195 -8.94 -7.46 9.84
CA ILE A 195 -8.12 -7.99 10.94
C ILE A 195 -7.22 -6.87 11.50
N GLY A 196 -6.58 -6.09 10.64
CA GLY A 196 -5.75 -4.95 11.01
C GLY A 196 -6.52 -3.89 11.78
N TYR A 197 -7.72 -3.52 11.33
CA TYR A 197 -8.60 -2.60 12.04
C TYR A 197 -8.95 -3.10 13.44
N ILE A 198 -9.36 -4.36 13.56
CA ILE A 198 -9.71 -4.99 14.84
C ILE A 198 -8.50 -5.00 15.78
N HIS A 199 -7.33 -5.37 15.26
CA HIS A 199 -6.09 -5.39 16.04
C HIS A 199 -5.71 -4.00 16.54
N TRP A 200 -5.72 -2.98 15.68
CA TRP A 200 -5.41 -1.61 16.04
C TRP A 200 -6.43 -1.02 17.02
N LYS A 201 -7.71 -1.35 16.86
CA LYS A 201 -8.76 -0.92 17.79
C LYS A 201 -8.56 -1.53 19.19
N LYS A 202 -8.14 -2.80 19.27
CA LYS A 202 -7.95 -3.52 20.54
C LYS A 202 -6.66 -3.11 21.28
N HIS A 203 -5.57 -2.86 20.55
CA HIS A 203 -4.25 -2.60 21.13
C HIS A 203 -3.80 -1.15 20.94
N GLY A 204 -4.67 -0.31 20.40
CA GLY A 204 -4.35 1.08 20.07
C GLY A 204 -4.38 1.99 21.28
N ARG A 205 -3.35 2.85 21.37
CA ARG A 205 -3.25 3.95 22.33
C ARG A 205 -3.07 5.25 21.58
N TYR A 206 -3.90 6.24 21.89
CA TYR A 206 -3.77 7.57 21.29
C TYR A 206 -2.56 8.29 21.88
N ILE A 207 -1.73 8.83 20.99
CA ILE A 207 -0.53 9.60 21.29
C ILE A 207 -0.70 11.04 20.80
N GLY A 208 -0.50 12.00 21.66
CA GLY A 208 -0.39 13.42 21.35
C GLY A 208 -1.61 14.18 21.41
#